data_d0e6c89cfdd1f7cb513b2e389a5e97a4
#
_entry.id   d0e6c89cfdd1f7cb513b2e389a5e97a4
#
_cell.length_a   1.000
_cell.length_b   1.000
_cell.length_c   1.000
_cell.angle_alpha   90.00
_cell.angle_beta   90.00
_cell.angle_gamma   90.00
#
_symmetry.space_group_name_H-M   'P 1'
#
loop_
_entity.id
_entity.type
_entity.pdbx_description
1 polymer ?
#
loop_
_entity_poly.entity_id
_entity_poly.type
_entity_poly.pdbx_seq_one_letter_code
_entity_poly.pdbx_strand_id
1 'polypeptide(L)'
;MIGDVLWTPSPEVIEGTEIGRFMNWLRERRGQDFDGYDALWRWSVEDLDGFWSAIWEFFGIRATEPYERVLARREMPGAEWFPGAKLNYAEHLVGLEEDRDRVAVVARSQTRPGLELTFGELREQVARARAGDRVVAYAPNIPETLIAFIATASIGAIWAACAPEFGARSVIDRFSQIEPKLLIAVGGYGFRDRYVDRREQVEAIRTAMPTLEQTVWIPYGEAQLEDATPWDVLLADEAPLEFAAVPFDHPIYVLFSSGTTGLPKAIVHRHGGQLIEHHKNQALGWDLKPGGRLQWFSTTAWMMWNALVSALLLRSSIVMLDGDPGWPDLLEQWRLAEELQPTVMGVAPPYLMACRKAGLNPGKDLDLSSIRALCTAGSPLPAEGYRYVR
;
A
#
# COMPACT_ATOMS: atom_id res chain seq x y z
N MET A 1 18.96 -16.12 -24.35
CA MET A 1 19.23 -14.86 -25.09
C MET A 1 18.14 -13.85 -24.75
N ILE A 2 18.27 -12.61 -25.08
CA ILE A 2 17.17 -11.64 -24.92
C ILE A 2 16.03 -12.07 -25.86
N GLY A 3 14.81 -12.22 -25.33
CA GLY A 3 13.65 -12.69 -26.09
C GLY A 3 13.33 -14.19 -25.96
N ASP A 4 14.14 -14.95 -25.22
CA ASP A 4 13.78 -16.36 -24.93
C ASP A 4 12.53 -16.39 -24.02
N VAL A 5 11.57 -17.27 -24.35
CA VAL A 5 10.43 -17.54 -23.46
C VAL A 5 10.94 -18.36 -22.29
N LEU A 6 10.86 -17.77 -21.09
CA LEU A 6 11.33 -18.41 -19.86
C LEU A 6 10.22 -19.21 -19.17
N TRP A 7 8.96 -18.85 -19.37
CA TRP A 7 7.81 -19.51 -18.78
C TRP A 7 6.54 -19.25 -19.63
N THR A 8 5.67 -20.24 -19.67
CA THR A 8 4.35 -20.14 -20.29
C THR A 8 3.33 -20.71 -19.30
N PRO A 9 2.22 -20.00 -19.01
CA PRO A 9 1.20 -20.52 -18.10
C PRO A 9 0.53 -21.77 -18.67
N SER A 10 0.25 -22.75 -17.80
CA SER A 10 -0.60 -23.89 -18.18
C SER A 10 -2.08 -23.45 -18.25
N PRO A 11 -2.96 -24.23 -18.94
CA PRO A 11 -4.40 -23.94 -18.94
C PRO A 11 -4.99 -23.79 -17.55
N GLU A 12 -4.59 -24.62 -16.60
CA GLU A 12 -5.07 -24.57 -15.20
C GLU A 12 -4.65 -23.27 -14.51
N VAL A 13 -3.43 -22.77 -14.81
CA VAL A 13 -2.98 -21.46 -14.28
C VAL A 13 -3.81 -20.35 -14.91
N ILE A 14 -4.03 -20.37 -16.22
CA ILE A 14 -4.84 -19.35 -16.91
C ILE A 14 -6.25 -19.27 -16.31
N GLU A 15 -6.92 -20.42 -16.17
CA GLU A 15 -8.29 -20.48 -15.64
C GLU A 15 -8.35 -20.17 -14.14
N GLY A 16 -7.34 -20.56 -13.38
CA GLY A 16 -7.28 -20.41 -11.93
C GLY A 16 -6.89 -19.02 -11.42
N THR A 17 -6.43 -18.12 -12.30
CA THR A 17 -6.01 -16.76 -11.91
C THR A 17 -7.19 -15.77 -11.88
N GLU A 18 -7.02 -14.63 -11.18
CA GLU A 18 -8.02 -13.57 -11.15
C GLU A 18 -8.28 -12.96 -12.54
N ILE A 19 -7.26 -12.88 -13.40
CA ILE A 19 -7.46 -12.43 -14.78
C ILE A 19 -8.28 -13.44 -15.59
N GLY A 20 -8.06 -14.73 -15.39
CA GLY A 20 -8.90 -15.80 -16.00
C GLY A 20 -10.33 -15.72 -15.51
N ARG A 21 -10.55 -15.52 -14.20
CA ARG A 21 -11.86 -15.31 -13.61
C ARG A 21 -12.56 -14.06 -14.18
N PHE A 22 -11.81 -12.97 -14.37
CA PHE A 22 -12.35 -11.76 -15.01
C PHE A 22 -12.77 -12.00 -16.46
N MET A 23 -11.96 -12.70 -17.26
CA MET A 23 -12.31 -13.06 -18.64
C MET A 23 -13.56 -13.94 -18.70
N ASN A 24 -13.69 -14.93 -17.81
CA ASN A 24 -14.89 -15.77 -17.71
C ASN A 24 -16.13 -14.93 -17.32
N TRP A 25 -15.98 -14.03 -16.36
CA TRP A 25 -17.05 -13.11 -15.95
C TRP A 25 -17.49 -12.20 -17.10
N LEU A 26 -16.56 -11.67 -17.91
CA LEU A 26 -16.86 -10.86 -19.10
C LEU A 26 -17.67 -11.66 -20.11
N ARG A 27 -17.30 -12.91 -20.37
CA ARG A 27 -18.04 -13.80 -21.27
C ARG A 27 -19.46 -14.06 -20.75
N GLU A 28 -19.61 -14.37 -19.48
CA GLU A 28 -20.90 -14.75 -18.88
C GLU A 28 -21.85 -13.57 -18.66
N ARG A 29 -21.32 -12.44 -18.22
CA ARG A 29 -22.11 -11.28 -17.82
C ARG A 29 -22.28 -10.22 -18.89
N ARG A 30 -21.29 -10.10 -19.79
CA ARG A 30 -21.28 -9.06 -20.83
C ARG A 30 -21.27 -9.61 -22.25
N GLY A 31 -21.22 -10.93 -22.42
CA GLY A 31 -21.16 -11.57 -23.74
C GLY A 31 -19.86 -11.25 -24.52
N GLN A 32 -18.81 -10.84 -23.81
CA GLN A 32 -17.50 -10.49 -24.37
C GLN A 32 -16.53 -11.65 -24.17
N ASP A 33 -16.04 -12.24 -25.25
CA ASP A 33 -15.08 -13.34 -25.23
C ASP A 33 -13.75 -12.89 -25.84
N PHE A 34 -12.64 -13.30 -25.22
CA PHE A 34 -11.30 -12.89 -25.62
C PHE A 34 -10.39 -14.11 -25.79
N ASP A 35 -9.69 -14.20 -26.93
CA ASP A 35 -8.72 -15.24 -27.26
C ASP A 35 -7.37 -15.03 -26.52
N GLY A 36 -7.42 -14.76 -25.20
CA GLY A 36 -6.25 -14.60 -24.36
C GLY A 36 -5.91 -13.15 -24.00
N TYR A 37 -4.73 -13.00 -23.37
CA TYR A 37 -4.30 -11.74 -22.77
C TYR A 37 -4.19 -10.58 -23.77
N ASP A 38 -3.62 -10.80 -24.95
CA ASP A 38 -3.39 -9.72 -25.93
C ASP A 38 -4.71 -9.12 -26.45
N ALA A 39 -5.75 -9.94 -26.61
CA ALA A 39 -7.08 -9.46 -27.01
C ALA A 39 -7.74 -8.66 -25.88
N LEU A 40 -7.67 -9.17 -24.65
CA LEU A 40 -8.15 -8.46 -23.46
C LEU A 40 -7.42 -7.11 -23.27
N TRP A 41 -6.08 -7.12 -23.38
CA TRP A 41 -5.27 -5.91 -23.27
C TRP A 41 -5.65 -4.88 -24.36
N ARG A 42 -5.78 -5.30 -25.61
CA ARG A 42 -6.18 -4.41 -26.68
C ARG A 42 -7.54 -3.76 -26.40
N TRP A 43 -8.52 -4.54 -26.03
CA TRP A 43 -9.82 -4.02 -25.62
C TRP A 43 -9.70 -3.02 -24.46
N SER A 44 -8.88 -3.29 -23.46
CA SER A 44 -8.73 -2.41 -22.28
C SER A 44 -8.19 -1.01 -22.60
N VAL A 45 -7.51 -0.82 -23.75
CA VAL A 45 -6.97 0.47 -24.17
C VAL A 45 -7.78 1.12 -25.29
N GLU A 46 -8.55 0.34 -26.06
CA GLU A 46 -9.41 0.83 -27.14
C GLU A 46 -10.79 1.24 -26.64
N ASP A 47 -11.40 0.46 -25.74
CA ASP A 47 -12.71 0.71 -25.12
C ASP A 47 -12.55 1.01 -23.63
N LEU A 48 -12.13 2.22 -23.32
CA LEU A 48 -11.90 2.66 -21.93
C LEU A 48 -13.19 2.61 -21.09
N ASP A 49 -14.33 3.00 -21.65
CA ASP A 49 -15.61 2.98 -20.95
C ASP A 49 -16.05 1.55 -20.63
N GLY A 50 -15.95 0.65 -21.60
CA GLY A 50 -16.24 -0.77 -21.43
C GLY A 50 -15.35 -1.43 -20.37
N PHE A 51 -14.04 -1.22 -20.47
CA PHE A 51 -13.08 -1.82 -19.55
C PHE A 51 -13.24 -1.32 -18.11
N TRP A 52 -13.25 -0.01 -17.89
CA TRP A 52 -13.29 0.52 -16.53
C TRP A 52 -14.66 0.35 -15.86
N SER A 53 -15.77 0.33 -16.64
CA SER A 53 -17.06 -0.08 -16.09
C SER A 53 -17.08 -1.56 -15.70
N ALA A 54 -16.37 -2.43 -16.46
CA ALA A 54 -16.24 -3.83 -16.12
C ALA A 54 -15.41 -4.03 -14.82
N ILE A 55 -14.33 -3.29 -14.64
CA ILE A 55 -13.55 -3.29 -13.39
C ILE A 55 -14.41 -2.87 -12.19
N TRP A 56 -15.16 -1.77 -12.34
CA TRP A 56 -16.08 -1.28 -11.30
C TRP A 56 -17.08 -2.38 -10.87
N GLU A 57 -17.72 -3.01 -11.83
CA GLU A 57 -18.75 -4.02 -11.61
C GLU A 57 -18.17 -5.34 -11.06
N PHE A 58 -17.07 -5.82 -11.66
CA PHE A 58 -16.42 -7.08 -11.28
C PHE A 58 -15.94 -7.08 -9.83
N PHE A 59 -15.39 -5.97 -9.37
CA PHE A 59 -14.91 -5.81 -7.99
C PHE A 59 -16.00 -5.29 -7.04
N GLY A 60 -17.21 -4.99 -7.52
CA GLY A 60 -18.30 -4.52 -6.68
C GLY A 60 -17.96 -3.21 -5.95
N ILE A 61 -17.41 -2.23 -6.68
CA ILE A 61 -17.03 -0.94 -6.09
C ILE A 61 -18.26 -0.27 -5.49
N ARG A 62 -18.21 -0.02 -4.17
CA ARG A 62 -19.29 0.63 -3.43
C ARG A 62 -19.17 2.14 -3.58
N ALA A 63 -20.30 2.79 -3.85
CA ALA A 63 -20.42 4.24 -3.89
C ALA A 63 -21.77 4.65 -3.27
N THR A 64 -21.78 5.74 -2.52
CA THR A 64 -23.01 6.30 -1.93
C THR A 64 -23.86 7.01 -2.98
N GLU A 65 -23.21 7.56 -4.01
CA GLU A 65 -23.86 8.12 -5.20
C GLU A 65 -23.26 7.48 -6.45
N PRO A 66 -24.07 7.02 -7.41
CA PRO A 66 -23.60 6.38 -8.63
C PRO A 66 -22.92 7.38 -9.57
N TYR A 67 -22.06 6.88 -10.45
CA TYR A 67 -21.50 7.71 -11.52
C TYR A 67 -22.49 7.92 -12.67
N GLU A 68 -22.38 9.05 -13.37
CA GLU A 68 -23.17 9.40 -14.54
C GLU A 68 -22.64 8.75 -15.82
N ARG A 69 -21.31 8.69 -15.95
CA ARG A 69 -20.58 8.05 -17.07
C ARG A 69 -19.18 7.64 -16.62
N VAL A 70 -18.51 6.78 -17.38
CA VAL A 70 -17.17 6.29 -17.03
C VAL A 70 -16.10 7.35 -17.29
N LEU A 71 -16.05 7.90 -18.50
CA LEU A 71 -15.08 8.91 -18.91
C LEU A 71 -15.78 10.11 -19.54
N ALA A 72 -15.82 11.23 -18.82
CA ALA A 72 -16.45 12.45 -19.29
C ALA A 72 -15.50 13.31 -20.15
N ARG A 73 -14.20 13.32 -19.82
CA ARG A 73 -13.19 14.06 -20.57
C ARG A 73 -11.93 13.21 -20.74
N ARG A 74 -11.53 12.98 -22.01
CA ARG A 74 -10.40 12.12 -22.40
C ARG A 74 -9.12 12.91 -22.67
N GLU A 75 -8.84 13.93 -21.90
CA GLU A 75 -7.66 14.78 -22.09
C GLU A 75 -6.62 14.53 -20.99
N MET A 76 -5.33 14.55 -21.37
CA MET A 76 -4.23 14.43 -20.42
C MET A 76 -3.32 15.68 -20.52
N PRO A 77 -3.10 16.41 -19.41
CA PRO A 77 -3.68 16.21 -18.09
C PRO A 77 -5.14 16.67 -18.00
N GLY A 78 -5.87 16.12 -17.04
CA GLY A 78 -7.22 16.59 -16.72
C GLY A 78 -8.35 15.64 -17.15
N ALA A 79 -8.05 14.38 -17.43
CA ALA A 79 -9.07 13.37 -17.65
C ALA A 79 -10.05 13.31 -16.47
N GLU A 80 -11.36 13.23 -16.78
CA GLU A 80 -12.43 13.20 -15.80
C GLU A 80 -13.13 11.85 -15.82
N TRP A 81 -12.86 11.06 -14.77
CA TRP A 81 -13.35 9.71 -14.60
C TRP A 81 -14.48 9.65 -13.59
N PHE A 82 -15.53 8.88 -13.91
CA PHE A 82 -16.66 8.57 -13.05
C PHE A 82 -17.30 9.79 -12.39
N PRO A 83 -17.61 10.88 -13.13
CA PRO A 83 -18.26 12.05 -12.57
C PRO A 83 -19.59 11.68 -11.91
N GLY A 84 -19.93 12.38 -10.84
CA GLY A 84 -21.12 12.10 -10.02
C GLY A 84 -20.88 11.06 -8.92
N ALA A 85 -19.95 10.12 -9.10
CA ALA A 85 -19.68 9.10 -8.07
C ALA A 85 -19.16 9.72 -6.77
N LYS A 86 -19.74 9.29 -5.65
CA LYS A 86 -19.20 9.55 -4.31
C LYS A 86 -18.91 8.24 -3.60
N LEU A 87 -17.72 8.13 -3.07
CA LEU A 87 -17.19 6.91 -2.45
C LEU A 87 -16.14 7.23 -1.39
N ASN A 88 -15.62 6.19 -0.72
CA ASN A 88 -14.46 6.34 0.16
C ASN A 88 -13.52 5.13 0.01
N TYR A 89 -12.25 5.39 -0.22
CA TYR A 89 -11.22 4.36 -0.34
C TYR A 89 -11.07 3.53 0.94
N ALA A 90 -11.11 4.19 2.12
CA ALA A 90 -10.95 3.52 3.41
C ALA A 90 -12.08 2.50 3.69
N GLU A 91 -13.30 2.77 3.22
CA GLU A 91 -14.43 1.84 3.35
C GLU A 91 -14.13 0.46 2.74
N HIS A 92 -13.35 0.43 1.66
CA HIS A 92 -12.98 -0.80 0.97
C HIS A 92 -11.77 -1.49 1.60
N LEU A 93 -10.88 -0.72 2.27
CA LEU A 93 -9.68 -1.26 2.94
C LEU A 93 -10.00 -2.08 4.20
N VAL A 94 -11.01 -1.65 4.95
CA VAL A 94 -11.29 -2.24 6.26
C VAL A 94 -12.09 -3.56 6.20
N GLY A 95 -12.31 -4.10 5.00
CA GLY A 95 -13.02 -5.36 4.80
C GLY A 95 -14.54 -5.25 5.03
N LEU A 96 -15.19 -6.38 5.01
CA LEU A 96 -16.61 -6.54 5.31
C LEU A 96 -16.79 -7.10 6.71
N GLU A 97 -18.00 -7.07 7.25
CA GLU A 97 -18.28 -7.65 8.58
C GLU A 97 -18.00 -9.15 8.63
N GLU A 98 -18.22 -9.86 7.54
CA GLU A 98 -17.90 -11.28 7.41
C GLU A 98 -16.40 -11.61 7.48
N ASP A 99 -15.53 -10.60 7.29
CA ASP A 99 -14.07 -10.74 7.37
C ASP A 99 -13.52 -10.42 8.79
N ARG A 100 -14.38 -10.06 9.74
CA ARG A 100 -14.01 -9.53 11.06
C ARG A 100 -12.90 -10.32 11.77
N ASP A 101 -13.00 -11.64 11.76
CA ASP A 101 -12.07 -12.53 12.48
C ASP A 101 -10.83 -12.91 11.65
N ARG A 102 -10.74 -12.46 10.42
CA ARG A 102 -9.59 -12.75 9.55
C ARG A 102 -8.45 -11.80 9.84
N VAL A 103 -7.22 -12.33 9.77
CA VAL A 103 -6.01 -11.51 9.92
C VAL A 103 -5.91 -10.54 8.73
N ALA A 104 -5.83 -9.26 9.04
CA ALA A 104 -5.59 -8.17 8.08
C ALA A 104 -4.10 -7.81 8.03
N VAL A 105 -3.44 -7.70 9.18
CA VAL A 105 -2.07 -7.22 9.32
C VAL A 105 -1.25 -8.19 10.14
N VAL A 106 -0.07 -8.53 9.64
CA VAL A 106 1.00 -9.18 10.40
C VAL A 106 2.19 -8.22 10.44
N ALA A 107 2.55 -7.72 11.61
CA ALA A 107 3.66 -6.79 11.77
C ALA A 107 4.87 -7.46 12.42
N ARG A 108 6.05 -7.17 11.87
CA ARG A 108 7.35 -7.56 12.41
C ARG A 108 8.24 -6.33 12.52
N SER A 109 9.02 -6.24 13.58
CA SER A 109 9.78 -5.04 13.90
C SER A 109 11.08 -5.37 14.63
N GLN A 110 12.12 -4.56 14.39
CA GLN A 110 13.36 -4.55 15.18
C GLN A 110 13.25 -3.66 16.43
N THR A 111 12.16 -2.90 16.58
CA THR A 111 11.95 -2.00 17.72
C THR A 111 11.14 -2.66 18.84
N ARG A 112 10.18 -3.50 18.50
CA ARG A 112 9.25 -4.13 19.47
C ARG A 112 8.83 -5.53 19.00
N PRO A 113 8.22 -6.35 19.88
CA PRO A 113 7.63 -7.63 19.49
C PRO A 113 6.64 -7.50 18.34
N GLY A 114 6.58 -8.52 17.48
CA GLY A 114 5.60 -8.60 16.41
C GLY A 114 4.17 -8.67 16.94
N LEU A 115 3.22 -8.24 16.12
CA LEU A 115 1.79 -8.32 16.44
C LEU A 115 0.98 -8.66 15.19
N GLU A 116 -0.25 -9.09 15.41
CA GLU A 116 -1.24 -9.32 14.37
C GLU A 116 -2.50 -8.51 14.69
N LEU A 117 -3.18 -8.05 13.65
CA LEU A 117 -4.51 -7.41 13.75
C LEU A 117 -5.47 -8.12 12.81
N THR A 118 -6.67 -8.40 13.31
CA THR A 118 -7.80 -8.80 12.48
C THR A 118 -8.43 -7.59 11.78
N PHE A 119 -9.28 -7.84 10.78
CA PHE A 119 -10.07 -6.77 10.17
C PHE A 119 -11.01 -6.09 11.18
N GLY A 120 -11.54 -6.84 12.15
CA GLY A 120 -12.36 -6.28 13.24
C GLY A 120 -11.58 -5.29 14.09
N GLU A 121 -10.40 -5.67 14.58
CA GLU A 121 -9.53 -4.81 15.38
C GLU A 121 -9.03 -3.59 14.58
N LEU A 122 -8.72 -3.78 13.29
CA LEU A 122 -8.37 -2.68 12.39
C LEU A 122 -9.51 -1.67 12.28
N ARG A 123 -10.76 -2.12 12.07
CA ARG A 123 -11.96 -1.28 12.00
C ARG A 123 -12.17 -0.47 13.27
N GLU A 124 -12.08 -1.11 14.44
CA GLU A 124 -12.26 -0.47 15.74
C GLU A 124 -11.21 0.63 15.97
N GLN A 125 -9.94 0.36 15.68
CA GLN A 125 -8.88 1.36 15.83
C GLN A 125 -8.98 2.50 14.82
N VAL A 126 -9.35 2.22 13.57
CA VAL A 126 -9.62 3.24 12.55
C VAL A 126 -10.76 4.16 12.97
N ALA A 127 -11.84 3.63 13.52
CA ALA A 127 -12.97 4.44 14.01
C ALA A 127 -12.56 5.46 15.06
N ARG A 128 -11.66 5.08 15.95
CA ARG A 128 -11.17 5.91 17.08
C ARG A 128 -10.12 6.94 16.66
N ALA A 129 -9.31 6.66 15.63
CA ALA A 129 -8.15 7.47 15.23
C ALA A 129 -8.48 8.68 14.33
N ARG A 130 -9.74 9.10 14.23
CA ARG A 130 -10.20 10.12 13.25
C ARG A 130 -9.87 11.54 13.72
N ALA A 131 -8.90 12.19 13.08
CA ALA A 131 -8.51 13.58 13.36
C ALA A 131 -7.88 14.28 12.15
N GLY A 132 -8.05 15.58 12.04
CA GLY A 132 -7.35 16.52 11.15
C GLY A 132 -7.85 16.57 9.70
N ASP A 133 -7.47 17.64 8.98
CA ASP A 133 -7.80 17.87 7.56
C ASP A 133 -6.68 17.41 6.61
N ARG A 134 -5.44 17.78 6.95
CA ARG A 134 -4.21 17.40 6.24
C ARG A 134 -3.26 16.81 7.26
N VAL A 135 -3.07 15.51 7.18
CA VAL A 135 -2.32 14.71 8.14
C VAL A 135 -1.02 14.26 7.52
N VAL A 136 0.08 14.49 8.21
CA VAL A 136 1.38 13.97 7.81
C VAL A 136 1.95 13.04 8.87
N ALA A 137 2.66 12.00 8.43
CA ALA A 137 3.32 11.07 9.33
C ALA A 137 4.83 11.04 9.10
N TYR A 138 5.60 11.19 10.18
CA TYR A 138 7.01 10.86 10.24
C TYR A 138 7.16 9.61 11.10
N ALA A 139 6.85 8.48 10.46
CA ALA A 139 6.65 7.21 11.16
C ALA A 139 7.04 6.01 10.28
N PRO A 140 7.48 4.89 10.88
CA PRO A 140 7.87 3.69 10.16
C PRO A 140 6.66 2.91 9.63
N ASN A 141 6.93 1.79 8.93
CA ASN A 141 5.92 0.87 8.41
C ASN A 141 5.36 -0.02 9.54
N ILE A 142 4.47 0.55 10.35
CA ILE A 142 3.85 -0.08 11.52
C ILE A 142 2.32 0.05 11.49
N PRO A 143 1.59 -0.79 12.24
CA PRO A 143 0.12 -0.76 12.27
C PRO A 143 -0.48 0.58 12.61
N GLU A 144 0.09 1.34 13.53
CA GLU A 144 -0.40 2.68 13.89
C GLU A 144 -0.35 3.65 12.71
N THR A 145 0.71 3.58 11.89
CA THR A 145 0.83 4.40 10.67
C THR A 145 -0.25 4.02 9.64
N LEU A 146 -0.54 2.73 9.51
CA LEU A 146 -1.62 2.23 8.65
C LEU A 146 -2.99 2.70 9.16
N ILE A 147 -3.27 2.54 10.45
CA ILE A 147 -4.52 2.96 11.08
C ILE A 147 -4.73 4.46 10.89
N ALA A 148 -3.69 5.27 11.13
CA ALA A 148 -3.72 6.71 10.92
C ALA A 148 -4.04 7.09 9.46
N PHE A 149 -3.44 6.40 8.50
CA PHE A 149 -3.73 6.60 7.07
C PHE A 149 -5.18 6.28 6.75
N ILE A 150 -5.68 5.11 7.17
CA ILE A 150 -7.06 4.69 6.88
C ILE A 150 -8.06 5.64 7.58
N ALA A 151 -7.80 6.01 8.83
CA ALA A 151 -8.62 6.97 9.58
C ALA A 151 -8.67 8.35 8.91
N THR A 152 -7.53 8.85 8.44
CA THR A 152 -7.43 10.09 7.67
C THR A 152 -8.28 10.01 6.39
N ALA A 153 -8.14 8.94 5.63
CA ALA A 153 -8.93 8.72 4.42
C ALA A 153 -10.43 8.55 4.70
N SER A 154 -10.81 7.93 5.83
CA SER A 154 -12.22 7.70 6.18
C SER A 154 -13.02 9.00 6.32
N ILE A 155 -12.40 10.07 6.81
CA ILE A 155 -13.01 11.40 6.95
C ILE A 155 -12.82 12.31 5.74
N GLY A 156 -12.20 11.80 4.66
CA GLY A 156 -11.92 12.58 3.45
C GLY A 156 -10.74 13.57 3.60
N ALA A 157 -9.92 13.42 4.64
CA ALA A 157 -8.70 14.20 4.82
C ALA A 157 -7.54 13.69 3.96
N ILE A 158 -6.52 14.53 3.76
CA ILE A 158 -5.38 14.26 2.87
C ILE A 158 -4.19 13.74 3.68
N TRP A 159 -3.58 12.66 3.21
CA TRP A 159 -2.44 12.02 3.85
C TRP A 159 -1.12 12.26 3.11
N ALA A 160 -0.01 12.37 3.85
CA ALA A 160 1.33 12.12 3.32
C ALA A 160 2.23 11.51 4.41
N ALA A 161 3.25 10.75 4.01
CA ALA A 161 4.17 10.15 4.96
C ALA A 161 5.62 10.25 4.50
N CYS A 162 6.51 10.32 5.47
CA CYS A 162 7.95 10.11 5.33
C CYS A 162 8.41 9.12 6.39
N ALA A 163 9.33 8.24 5.98
CA ALA A 163 9.94 7.29 6.90
C ALA A 163 10.92 8.00 7.85
N PRO A 164 11.11 7.50 9.09
CA PRO A 164 11.98 8.14 10.07
C PRO A 164 13.47 8.11 9.70
N GLU A 165 13.85 7.34 8.68
CA GLU A 165 15.19 7.36 8.10
C GLU A 165 15.50 8.64 7.33
N PHE A 166 14.49 9.39 6.92
CA PHE A 166 14.69 10.65 6.21
C PHE A 166 15.19 11.74 7.16
N GLY A 167 16.18 12.52 6.73
CA GLY A 167 16.64 13.69 7.46
C GLY A 167 15.56 14.79 7.49
N ALA A 168 15.53 15.58 8.58
CA ALA A 168 14.52 16.63 8.79
C ALA A 168 14.34 17.56 7.58
N ARG A 169 15.41 18.00 6.93
CA ARG A 169 15.35 18.86 5.74
C ARG A 169 14.54 18.21 4.62
N SER A 170 14.78 16.93 4.36
CA SER A 170 14.06 16.20 3.30
C SER A 170 12.55 16.04 3.61
N VAL A 171 12.20 15.92 4.88
CA VAL A 171 10.79 15.86 5.35
C VAL A 171 10.14 17.24 5.22
N ILE A 172 10.82 18.30 5.68
CA ILE A 172 10.34 19.68 5.61
C ILE A 172 10.08 20.08 4.15
N ASP A 173 11.02 19.79 3.22
CA ASP A 173 10.89 20.11 1.80
C ASP A 173 9.65 19.44 1.14
N ARG A 174 9.13 18.37 1.73
CA ARG A 174 7.90 17.67 1.30
C ARG A 174 6.66 18.20 1.99
N PHE A 175 6.64 18.16 3.30
CA PHE A 175 5.44 18.44 4.08
C PHE A 175 5.02 19.90 4.04
N SER A 176 5.95 20.86 3.91
CA SER A 176 5.63 22.29 3.75
C SER A 176 4.79 22.58 2.50
N GLN A 177 4.85 21.74 1.45
CA GLN A 177 4.08 21.92 0.24
C GLN A 177 2.56 21.63 0.42
N ILE A 178 2.18 20.95 1.49
CA ILE A 178 0.79 20.54 1.75
C ILE A 178 0.19 21.23 2.97
N GLU A 179 0.96 22.05 3.68
CA GLU A 179 0.49 22.84 4.84
C GLU A 179 -0.28 21.99 5.85
N PRO A 180 0.36 20.97 6.47
CA PRO A 180 -0.33 20.01 7.35
C PRO A 180 -0.87 20.67 8.60
N LYS A 181 -1.98 20.12 9.14
CA LYS A 181 -2.59 20.49 10.43
C LYS A 181 -2.20 19.55 11.54
N LEU A 182 -1.96 18.28 11.23
CA LEU A 182 -1.62 17.22 12.17
C LEU A 182 -0.33 16.53 11.76
N LEU A 183 0.60 16.40 12.70
CA LEU A 183 1.79 15.57 12.57
C LEU A 183 1.64 14.32 13.46
N ILE A 184 1.81 13.16 12.88
CA ILE A 184 1.94 11.88 13.60
C ILE A 184 3.40 11.47 13.54
N ALA A 185 4.04 11.19 14.67
CA ALA A 185 5.46 10.92 14.71
C ALA A 185 5.85 9.87 15.76
N VAL A 186 6.98 9.19 15.53
CA VAL A 186 7.70 8.39 16.52
C VAL A 186 8.87 9.19 17.07
N GLY A 187 9.25 8.96 18.34
CA GLY A 187 10.43 9.58 18.94
C GLY A 187 11.75 8.94 18.48
N GLY A 188 11.69 7.72 17.93
CA GLY A 188 12.82 6.96 17.45
C GLY A 188 12.42 5.55 17.05
N TYR A 189 13.37 4.73 16.60
CA TYR A 189 13.12 3.37 16.13
C TYR A 189 14.39 2.50 16.23
N GLY A 190 14.20 1.18 16.28
CA GLY A 190 15.29 0.21 16.18
C GLY A 190 15.73 -0.01 14.72
N PHE A 191 17.02 -0.03 14.49
CA PHE A 191 17.60 -0.35 13.18
C PHE A 191 18.82 -1.25 13.38
N ARG A 192 18.71 -2.51 13.00
CA ARG A 192 19.65 -3.59 13.33
C ARG A 192 19.79 -3.75 14.85
N ASP A 193 20.97 -3.54 15.38
CA ASP A 193 21.34 -3.69 16.79
C ASP A 193 21.41 -2.37 17.57
N ARG A 194 20.88 -1.28 17.00
CA ARG A 194 20.93 0.05 17.63
C ARG A 194 19.57 0.74 17.60
N TYR A 195 19.37 1.60 18.59
CA TYR A 195 18.24 2.52 18.62
C TYR A 195 18.64 3.86 17.96
N VAL A 196 17.76 4.41 17.14
CA VAL A 196 17.96 5.68 16.43
C VAL A 196 16.96 6.70 16.97
N ASP A 197 17.46 7.65 17.77
CA ASP A 197 16.66 8.76 18.31
C ASP A 197 16.34 9.78 17.20
N ARG A 198 15.07 10.25 17.15
CA ARG A 198 14.54 11.18 16.16
C ARG A 198 13.91 12.42 16.75
N ARG A 199 13.98 12.64 18.06
CA ARG A 199 13.38 13.79 18.75
C ARG A 199 13.81 15.13 18.16
N GLU A 200 15.10 15.30 17.92
CA GLU A 200 15.63 16.53 17.31
C GLU A 200 15.08 16.77 15.90
N GLN A 201 14.93 15.70 15.10
CA GLN A 201 14.35 15.79 13.76
C GLN A 201 12.88 16.14 13.81
N VAL A 202 12.11 15.54 14.73
CA VAL A 202 10.68 15.86 14.93
C VAL A 202 10.51 17.32 15.34
N GLU A 203 11.33 17.82 16.26
CA GLU A 203 11.28 19.23 16.70
C GLU A 203 11.61 20.20 15.56
N ALA A 204 12.62 19.89 14.76
CA ALA A 204 12.96 20.69 13.58
C ALA A 204 11.82 20.71 12.54
N ILE A 205 11.12 19.58 12.36
CA ILE A 205 9.94 19.47 11.47
C ILE A 205 8.81 20.33 12.03
N ARG A 206 8.48 20.23 13.32
CA ARG A 206 7.43 21.01 13.98
C ARG A 206 7.66 22.51 13.83
N THR A 207 8.88 22.96 14.17
CA THR A 207 9.28 24.38 14.10
C THR A 207 9.16 24.94 12.69
N ALA A 208 9.45 24.15 11.66
CA ALA A 208 9.40 24.57 10.26
C ALA A 208 7.97 24.61 9.67
N MET A 209 6.96 24.14 10.39
CA MET A 209 5.58 24.02 9.89
C MET A 209 4.58 24.82 10.74
N PRO A 210 4.43 26.13 10.47
CA PRO A 210 3.55 27.01 11.27
C PRO A 210 2.06 26.67 11.16
N THR A 211 1.69 25.79 10.22
CA THR A 211 0.29 25.34 10.05
C THR A 211 -0.10 24.18 10.96
N LEU A 212 0.86 23.56 11.65
CA LEU A 212 0.60 22.46 12.57
C LEU A 212 -0.17 22.98 13.81
N GLU A 213 -1.28 22.35 14.08
CA GLU A 213 -2.14 22.60 15.23
C GLU A 213 -1.92 21.55 16.33
N GLN A 214 -1.52 20.33 15.93
CA GLN A 214 -1.34 19.21 16.85
C GLN A 214 -0.22 18.28 16.40
N THR A 215 0.47 17.68 17.37
CA THR A 215 1.36 16.53 17.15
C THR A 215 0.82 15.33 17.93
N VAL A 216 0.71 14.18 17.28
CA VAL A 216 0.39 12.90 17.92
C VAL A 216 1.67 12.06 17.96
N TRP A 217 1.98 11.56 19.15
CA TRP A 217 3.12 10.70 19.38
C TRP A 217 2.71 9.22 19.46
N ILE A 218 3.25 8.41 18.57
CA ILE A 218 3.16 6.97 18.68
C ILE A 218 4.27 6.49 19.62
N PRO A 219 3.93 5.84 20.76
CA PRO A 219 4.92 5.28 21.69
C PRO A 219 5.61 4.07 21.02
N TYR A 220 6.77 4.34 20.42
CA TYR A 220 7.53 3.38 19.64
C TYR A 220 9.02 3.45 20.00
N GLY A 221 9.52 2.40 20.67
CA GLY A 221 10.85 2.41 21.27
C GLY A 221 10.94 3.26 22.53
N GLU A 222 12.14 3.77 22.82
CA GLU A 222 12.46 4.37 24.13
C GLU A 222 12.21 5.88 24.18
N ALA A 223 12.29 6.60 23.05
CA ALA A 223 12.23 8.05 23.03
C ALA A 223 10.79 8.57 23.02
N GLN A 224 10.46 9.40 23.99
CA GLN A 224 9.17 10.10 24.10
C GLN A 224 9.27 11.48 23.44
N LEU A 225 8.16 11.95 22.87
CA LEU A 225 8.03 13.30 22.35
C LEU A 225 7.32 14.18 23.39
N GLU A 226 7.93 15.30 23.69
CA GLU A 226 7.32 16.32 24.56
C GLU A 226 6.28 17.13 23.77
N ASP A 227 5.32 17.74 24.47
CA ASP A 227 4.24 18.56 23.90
C ASP A 227 3.48 17.88 22.73
N ALA A 228 3.24 16.56 22.86
CA ALA A 228 2.53 15.76 21.89
C ALA A 228 1.44 14.92 22.58
N THR A 229 0.31 14.73 21.91
CA THR A 229 -0.77 13.84 22.37
C THR A 229 -0.35 12.39 22.17
N PRO A 230 -0.32 11.55 23.21
CA PRO A 230 -0.05 10.14 23.06
C PRO A 230 -1.09 9.42 22.16
N TRP A 231 -0.67 8.43 21.43
CA TRP A 231 -1.53 7.66 20.52
C TRP A 231 -2.71 6.97 21.19
N ASP A 232 -2.51 6.44 22.40
CA ASP A 232 -3.55 5.81 23.20
C ASP A 232 -4.62 6.83 23.68
N VAL A 233 -4.24 8.06 23.93
CA VAL A 233 -5.18 9.16 24.22
C VAL A 233 -6.05 9.47 22.99
N LEU A 234 -5.47 9.45 21.78
CA LEU A 234 -6.25 9.61 20.56
C LEU A 234 -7.27 8.49 20.37
N LEU A 235 -6.97 7.28 20.82
CA LEU A 235 -7.83 6.11 20.71
C LEU A 235 -8.76 5.90 21.92
N ALA A 236 -8.74 6.78 22.92
CA ALA A 236 -9.45 6.55 24.20
C ALA A 236 -10.98 6.55 24.04
N ASP A 237 -11.51 7.38 23.16
CA ASP A 237 -12.94 7.51 22.97
C ASP A 237 -13.47 6.51 21.95
N GLU A 238 -14.59 5.86 22.29
CA GLU A 238 -15.32 5.05 21.32
C GLU A 238 -15.99 5.94 20.28
N ALA A 239 -15.86 5.57 19.01
CA ALA A 239 -16.49 6.28 17.91
C ALA A 239 -17.05 5.30 16.88
N PRO A 240 -18.20 5.60 16.24
CA PRO A 240 -18.70 4.79 15.15
C PRO A 240 -17.76 4.89 13.94
N LEU A 241 -17.60 3.77 13.23
CA LEU A 241 -16.88 3.76 11.97
C LEU A 241 -17.77 4.36 10.87
N GLU A 242 -17.41 5.54 10.42
CA GLU A 242 -18.12 6.27 9.36
C GLU A 242 -17.17 6.66 8.24
N PHE A 243 -17.69 6.78 7.03
CA PHE A 243 -16.91 7.14 5.86
C PHE A 243 -17.53 8.37 5.18
N ALA A 244 -16.71 9.41 5.02
CA ALA A 244 -17.12 10.60 4.28
C ALA A 244 -17.34 10.24 2.80
N ALA A 245 -18.51 10.57 2.27
CA ALA A 245 -18.82 10.45 0.86
C ALA A 245 -18.10 11.56 0.08
N VAL A 246 -16.98 11.23 -0.55
CA VAL A 246 -16.18 12.20 -1.30
C VAL A 246 -16.28 11.96 -2.81
N PRO A 247 -16.16 12.99 -3.67
CA PRO A 247 -16.10 12.82 -5.12
C PRO A 247 -15.00 11.84 -5.55
N PHE A 248 -15.22 11.16 -6.67
CA PHE A 248 -14.26 10.21 -7.24
C PHE A 248 -12.84 10.77 -7.35
N ASP A 249 -12.72 12.04 -7.71
CA ASP A 249 -11.46 12.75 -7.90
C ASP A 249 -10.94 13.49 -6.66
N HIS A 250 -11.57 13.30 -5.50
CA HIS A 250 -11.11 13.89 -4.24
C HIS A 250 -9.71 13.38 -3.86
N PRO A 251 -8.77 14.26 -3.47
CA PRO A 251 -7.44 13.85 -3.02
C PRO A 251 -7.47 12.89 -1.83
N ILE A 252 -6.64 11.85 -1.86
CA ILE A 252 -6.48 10.90 -0.75
C ILE A 252 -5.11 11.03 -0.10
N TYR A 253 -4.06 11.01 -0.92
CA TYR A 253 -2.70 11.15 -0.41
C TYR A 253 -1.77 11.82 -1.42
N VAL A 254 -0.67 12.35 -0.89
CA VAL A 254 0.39 12.99 -1.69
C VAL A 254 1.68 12.19 -1.53
N LEU A 255 2.20 11.70 -2.64
CA LEU A 255 3.55 11.15 -2.76
C LEU A 255 4.51 12.18 -3.35
N PHE A 256 5.81 11.94 -3.20
CA PHE A 256 6.83 12.85 -3.68
C PHE A 256 7.87 12.12 -4.53
N SER A 257 8.08 12.57 -5.74
CA SER A 257 9.19 12.09 -6.57
C SER A 257 10.49 12.84 -6.20
N SER A 258 11.62 12.15 -6.34
CA SER A 258 12.93 12.81 -6.29
C SER A 258 13.07 13.71 -7.51
N GLY A 259 12.94 15.02 -7.34
CA GLY A 259 13.19 15.98 -8.39
C GLY A 259 14.67 15.95 -8.79
N THR A 260 14.97 15.89 -10.08
CA THR A 260 16.35 15.93 -10.59
C THR A 260 17.00 17.31 -10.49
N THR A 261 16.20 18.37 -10.25
CA THR A 261 16.63 19.76 -10.36
C THR A 261 16.06 20.71 -9.29
N GLY A 262 15.60 20.21 -8.12
CA GLY A 262 15.01 21.10 -7.11
C GLY A 262 14.25 20.36 -6.02
N LEU A 263 13.22 21.01 -5.46
CA LEU A 263 12.36 20.41 -4.44
C LEU A 263 11.66 19.16 -4.99
N PRO A 264 11.38 18.17 -4.11
CA PRO A 264 10.57 17.01 -4.47
C PRO A 264 9.23 17.44 -5.05
N LYS A 265 8.80 16.80 -6.13
CA LYS A 265 7.52 17.13 -6.79
C LYS A 265 6.38 16.37 -6.12
N ALA A 266 5.38 17.07 -5.66
CA ALA A 266 4.17 16.49 -5.10
C ALA A 266 3.32 15.82 -6.19
N ILE A 267 2.90 14.58 -5.96
CA ILE A 267 2.04 13.78 -6.82
C ILE A 267 0.77 13.48 -6.03
N VAL A 268 -0.32 14.14 -6.39
CA VAL A 268 -1.61 13.98 -5.70
C VAL A 268 -2.37 12.80 -6.28
N HIS A 269 -2.68 11.82 -5.44
CA HIS A 269 -3.52 10.70 -5.77
C HIS A 269 -4.96 10.92 -5.26
N ARG A 270 -5.94 10.23 -5.89
CA ARG A 270 -7.37 10.46 -5.67
C ARG A 270 -8.06 9.18 -5.21
N HIS A 271 -9.12 9.30 -4.38
CA HIS A 271 -9.84 8.16 -3.82
C HIS A 271 -10.29 7.15 -4.87
N GLY A 272 -11.07 7.58 -5.85
CA GLY A 272 -11.62 6.69 -6.87
C GLY A 272 -10.56 6.10 -7.80
N GLY A 273 -9.60 6.93 -8.24
CA GLY A 273 -8.53 6.48 -9.13
C GLY A 273 -7.67 5.39 -8.49
N GLN A 274 -7.28 5.57 -7.23
CA GLN A 274 -6.51 4.55 -6.51
C GLN A 274 -7.36 3.31 -6.21
N LEU A 275 -8.64 3.49 -5.92
CA LEU A 275 -9.53 2.37 -5.61
C LEU A 275 -9.63 1.39 -6.78
N ILE A 276 -9.96 1.86 -7.97
CA ILE A 276 -10.14 0.97 -9.12
C ILE A 276 -8.82 0.46 -9.70
N GLU A 277 -7.77 1.30 -9.69
CA GLU A 277 -6.44 0.91 -10.18
C GLU A 277 -5.81 -0.15 -9.29
N HIS A 278 -5.89 0.00 -7.97
CA HIS A 278 -5.35 -0.97 -7.04
C HIS A 278 -6.12 -2.30 -7.09
N HIS A 279 -7.46 -2.30 -7.19
CA HIS A 279 -8.21 -3.53 -7.40
C HIS A 279 -7.75 -4.26 -8.67
N LYS A 280 -7.69 -3.55 -9.78
CA LYS A 280 -7.24 -4.11 -11.06
C LYS A 280 -5.80 -4.67 -10.95
N ASN A 281 -4.87 -3.86 -10.45
CA ASN A 281 -3.46 -4.24 -10.43
C ASN A 281 -3.16 -5.39 -9.46
N GLN A 282 -3.72 -5.34 -8.25
CA GLN A 282 -3.51 -6.36 -7.23
C GLN A 282 -4.11 -7.72 -7.64
N ALA A 283 -5.34 -7.70 -8.19
CA ALA A 283 -6.00 -8.93 -8.62
C ALA A 283 -5.51 -9.41 -9.99
N LEU A 284 -5.66 -8.58 -11.04
CA LEU A 284 -5.38 -9.04 -12.40
C LEU A 284 -3.88 -9.09 -12.70
N GLY A 285 -3.06 -8.24 -12.07
CA GLY A 285 -1.61 -8.20 -12.27
C GLY A 285 -0.83 -9.12 -11.34
N TRP A 286 -1.21 -9.20 -10.06
CA TRP A 286 -0.47 -9.96 -9.04
C TRP A 286 -1.19 -11.22 -8.57
N ASP A 287 -2.39 -11.48 -9.07
CA ASP A 287 -3.23 -12.62 -8.69
C ASP A 287 -3.50 -12.72 -7.18
N LEU A 288 -3.62 -11.56 -6.49
CA LEU A 288 -4.06 -11.54 -5.11
C LEU A 288 -5.56 -11.85 -5.02
N LYS A 289 -5.91 -12.68 -4.03
CA LYS A 289 -7.26 -13.19 -3.80
C LYS A 289 -7.67 -13.03 -2.35
N PRO A 290 -8.97 -13.04 -2.04
CA PRO A 290 -9.42 -13.10 -0.65
C PRO A 290 -8.77 -14.27 0.09
N GLY A 291 -8.16 -13.97 1.26
CA GLY A 291 -7.39 -14.94 2.03
C GLY A 291 -5.93 -15.08 1.62
N GLY A 292 -5.48 -14.42 0.55
CA GLY A 292 -4.07 -14.31 0.21
C GLY A 292 -3.29 -13.46 1.21
N ARG A 293 -1.98 -13.43 1.03
CA ARG A 293 -1.08 -12.59 1.84
C ARG A 293 -0.01 -11.97 0.96
N LEU A 294 0.17 -10.66 1.11
CA LEU A 294 1.23 -9.90 0.44
C LEU A 294 2.36 -9.57 1.42
N GLN A 295 3.58 -10.01 1.09
CA GLN A 295 4.80 -9.57 1.75
C GLN A 295 5.59 -8.67 0.81
N TRP A 296 5.78 -7.40 1.17
CA TRP A 296 6.62 -6.48 0.43
C TRP A 296 7.27 -5.48 1.36
N PHE A 297 8.58 -5.55 1.52
CA PHE A 297 9.29 -4.53 2.28
C PHE A 297 9.24 -3.19 1.55
N SER A 298 8.72 -2.17 2.24
CA SER A 298 8.74 -0.78 1.80
C SER A 298 8.65 0.15 3.00
N THR A 299 9.27 1.32 2.90
CA THR A 299 9.06 2.39 3.87
C THR A 299 7.87 3.27 3.49
N THR A 300 7.33 4.01 4.43
CA THR A 300 6.10 4.80 4.30
C THR A 300 6.16 5.95 3.28
N ALA A 301 7.37 6.32 2.85
CA ALA A 301 7.58 7.41 1.89
C ALA A 301 7.42 6.99 0.41
N TRP A 302 7.31 5.69 0.13
CA TRP A 302 7.33 5.16 -1.23
C TRP A 302 5.97 4.63 -1.68
N MET A 303 5.72 4.72 -2.99
CA MET A 303 4.51 4.20 -3.62
C MET A 303 4.26 2.72 -3.28
N MET A 304 5.32 1.92 -3.12
CA MET A 304 5.18 0.51 -2.78
C MET A 304 4.59 0.27 -1.39
N TRP A 305 4.66 1.21 -0.45
CA TRP A 305 3.92 1.14 0.79
C TRP A 305 2.40 1.24 0.55
N ASN A 306 1.96 2.18 -0.31
CA ASN A 306 0.55 2.30 -0.68
C ASN A 306 0.07 1.06 -1.45
N ALA A 307 0.94 0.48 -2.30
CA ALA A 307 0.65 -0.78 -2.98
C ALA A 307 0.54 -1.96 -1.99
N LEU A 308 1.40 -2.05 -0.97
CA LEU A 308 1.29 -3.05 0.09
C LEU A 308 -0.05 -2.92 0.81
N VAL A 309 -0.38 -1.72 1.30
CA VAL A 309 -1.64 -1.44 2.01
C VAL A 309 -2.86 -1.78 1.16
N SER A 310 -2.81 -1.53 -0.14
CA SER A 310 -3.93 -1.78 -1.05
C SER A 310 -4.31 -3.27 -1.21
N ALA A 311 -3.47 -4.22 -0.79
CA ALA A 311 -3.85 -5.62 -0.78
C ALA A 311 -5.06 -5.92 0.13
N LEU A 312 -5.29 -5.08 1.15
CA LEU A 312 -6.48 -5.14 2.00
C LEU A 312 -7.79 -4.95 1.22
N LEU A 313 -7.78 -4.22 0.09
CA LEU A 313 -8.94 -4.06 -0.81
C LEU A 313 -9.47 -5.41 -1.32
N LEU A 314 -8.58 -6.39 -1.49
CA LEU A 314 -8.92 -7.73 -1.93
C LEU A 314 -9.15 -8.69 -0.76
N ARG A 315 -9.27 -8.20 0.46
CA ARG A 315 -9.41 -9.01 1.68
C ARG A 315 -8.24 -10.01 1.85
N SER A 316 -7.06 -9.60 1.36
CA SER A 316 -5.77 -10.26 1.60
C SER A 316 -5.10 -9.64 2.82
N SER A 317 -4.35 -10.42 3.57
CA SER A 317 -3.51 -9.88 4.65
C SER A 317 -2.21 -9.28 4.12
N ILE A 318 -1.62 -8.36 4.88
CA ILE A 318 -0.35 -7.73 4.55
C ILE A 318 0.70 -8.03 5.62
N VAL A 319 1.96 -8.15 5.18
CA VAL A 319 3.12 -8.24 6.08
C VAL A 319 3.79 -6.87 6.13
N MET A 320 3.72 -6.22 7.29
CA MET A 320 4.40 -4.96 7.56
C MET A 320 5.72 -5.27 8.25
N LEU A 321 6.83 -4.89 7.63
CA LEU A 321 8.17 -5.07 8.18
C LEU A 321 8.81 -3.70 8.44
N ASP A 322 9.21 -3.46 9.69
CA ASP A 322 9.98 -2.30 10.11
C ASP A 322 11.41 -2.70 10.51
N GLY A 323 12.38 -1.85 10.18
CA GLY A 323 13.80 -2.05 10.37
C GLY A 323 14.55 -2.41 9.08
N ASP A 324 15.76 -2.95 9.20
CA ASP A 324 16.56 -3.38 8.05
C ASP A 324 16.12 -4.77 7.58
N PRO A 325 15.58 -4.91 6.36
CA PRO A 325 15.13 -6.19 5.83
C PRO A 325 16.26 -7.18 5.50
N GLY A 326 17.51 -6.73 5.54
CA GLY A 326 18.69 -7.55 5.32
C GLY A 326 19.44 -7.93 6.60
N TRP A 327 18.88 -7.65 7.79
CA TRP A 327 19.51 -7.97 9.08
C TRP A 327 18.73 -9.07 9.82
N PRO A 328 19.42 -10.08 10.41
CA PRO A 328 20.87 -10.19 10.59
C PRO A 328 21.64 -10.61 9.33
N ASP A 329 20.98 -11.12 8.31
CA ASP A 329 21.57 -11.51 7.02
C ASP A 329 20.54 -11.45 5.87
N LEU A 330 21.00 -11.68 4.64
CA LEU A 330 20.14 -11.59 3.44
C LEU A 330 19.05 -12.68 3.37
N LEU A 331 19.06 -13.69 4.22
CA LEU A 331 18.00 -14.70 4.26
C LEU A 331 16.77 -14.26 5.07
N GLU A 332 16.86 -13.16 5.81
CA GLU A 332 15.80 -12.76 6.74
C GLU A 332 14.42 -12.61 6.08
N GLN A 333 14.33 -11.94 4.95
CA GLN A 333 13.06 -11.81 4.24
C GLN A 333 12.52 -13.18 3.75
N TRP A 334 13.39 -14.11 3.43
CA TRP A 334 13.01 -15.46 2.98
C TRP A 334 12.57 -16.34 4.16
N ARG A 335 13.24 -16.25 5.33
CA ARG A 335 12.77 -16.92 6.55
C ARG A 335 11.41 -16.39 7.00
N LEU A 336 11.22 -15.08 6.89
CA LEU A 336 9.93 -14.46 7.16
C LEU A 336 8.86 -14.95 6.16
N ALA A 337 9.22 -15.17 4.91
CA ALA A 337 8.31 -15.75 3.94
C ALA A 337 7.99 -17.23 4.23
N GLU A 338 8.95 -18.02 4.68
CA GLU A 338 8.70 -19.39 5.17
C GLU A 338 7.77 -19.38 6.38
N GLU A 339 8.00 -18.50 7.37
CA GLU A 339 7.16 -18.39 8.57
C GLU A 339 5.73 -17.95 8.24
N LEU A 340 5.57 -16.93 7.42
CA LEU A 340 4.30 -16.25 7.21
C LEU A 340 3.54 -16.72 5.97
N GLN A 341 4.15 -17.54 5.14
CA GLN A 341 3.53 -18.16 3.96
C GLN A 341 2.78 -17.15 3.05
N PRO A 342 3.44 -16.09 2.55
CA PRO A 342 2.80 -15.15 1.63
C PRO A 342 2.48 -15.82 0.30
N THR A 343 1.37 -15.45 -0.32
CA THR A 343 1.00 -15.91 -1.67
C THR A 343 1.64 -15.06 -2.77
N VAL A 344 1.95 -13.81 -2.44
CA VAL A 344 2.70 -12.89 -3.30
C VAL A 344 3.82 -12.27 -2.47
N MET A 345 5.03 -12.31 -2.99
CA MET A 345 6.19 -11.66 -2.38
C MET A 345 6.79 -10.63 -3.33
N GLY A 346 7.06 -9.44 -2.83
CA GLY A 346 7.72 -8.38 -3.57
C GLY A 346 9.06 -8.00 -2.99
N VAL A 347 10.07 -7.84 -3.85
CA VAL A 347 11.44 -7.47 -3.46
C VAL A 347 12.06 -6.51 -4.47
N ALA A 348 13.09 -5.78 -4.05
CA ALA A 348 13.87 -4.97 -4.97
C ALA A 348 14.85 -5.84 -5.78
N PRO A 349 15.03 -5.62 -7.11
CA PRO A 349 16.01 -6.35 -7.91
C PRO A 349 17.42 -6.37 -7.32
N PRO A 350 17.97 -5.28 -6.73
CA PRO A 350 19.28 -5.32 -6.06
C PRO A 350 19.36 -6.34 -4.92
N TYR A 351 18.26 -6.57 -4.18
CA TYR A 351 18.23 -7.58 -3.13
C TYR A 351 18.38 -9.00 -3.70
N LEU A 352 17.65 -9.34 -4.77
CA LEU A 352 17.81 -10.62 -5.46
C LEU A 352 19.24 -10.83 -5.98
N MET A 353 19.81 -9.78 -6.56
CA MET A 353 21.19 -9.82 -7.06
C MET A 353 22.22 -9.96 -5.94
N ALA A 354 21.96 -9.40 -4.76
CA ALA A 354 22.79 -9.59 -3.58
C ALA A 354 22.71 -11.03 -3.06
N CYS A 355 21.52 -11.62 -2.97
CA CYS A 355 21.34 -13.03 -2.61
C CYS A 355 22.08 -13.96 -3.58
N ARG A 356 21.91 -13.75 -4.88
CA ARG A 356 22.61 -14.50 -5.93
C ARG A 356 24.13 -14.37 -5.79
N LYS A 357 24.66 -13.16 -5.59
CA LYS A 357 26.11 -12.90 -5.41
C LYS A 357 26.66 -13.59 -4.16
N ALA A 358 25.86 -13.67 -3.09
CA ALA A 358 26.21 -14.39 -1.87
C ALA A 358 26.09 -15.91 -1.98
N GLY A 359 25.67 -16.43 -3.15
CA GLY A 359 25.51 -17.88 -3.38
C GLY A 359 24.32 -18.50 -2.64
N LEU A 360 23.36 -17.70 -2.17
CA LEU A 360 22.17 -18.18 -1.48
C LEU A 360 21.21 -18.85 -2.47
N ASN A 361 20.50 -19.86 -2.00
CA ASN A 361 19.46 -20.55 -2.77
C ASN A 361 18.22 -20.80 -1.90
N PRO A 362 17.46 -19.73 -1.55
CA PRO A 362 16.34 -19.85 -0.62
C PRO A 362 15.31 -20.92 -0.98
N GLY A 363 15.01 -21.10 -2.26
CA GLY A 363 14.05 -22.12 -2.71
C GLY A 363 14.49 -23.59 -2.53
N LYS A 364 15.77 -23.83 -2.17
CA LYS A 364 16.23 -25.17 -1.76
C LYS A 364 16.27 -25.36 -0.26
N ASP A 365 16.51 -24.26 0.46
CA ASP A 365 16.83 -24.30 1.88
C ASP A 365 15.61 -24.03 2.76
N LEU A 366 14.55 -23.41 2.19
CA LEU A 366 13.33 -22.97 2.91
C LEU A 366 12.08 -23.42 2.16
N ASP A 367 10.96 -23.61 2.89
CA ASP A 367 9.65 -23.87 2.28
C ASP A 367 9.00 -22.57 1.79
N LEU A 368 9.19 -22.25 0.53
CA LEU A 368 8.61 -21.11 -0.15
C LEU A 368 7.44 -21.49 -1.08
N SER A 369 6.87 -22.67 -0.91
CA SER A 369 5.83 -23.23 -1.80
C SER A 369 4.53 -22.43 -1.82
N SER A 370 4.27 -21.60 -0.80
CA SER A 370 3.13 -20.67 -0.76
C SER A 370 3.23 -19.54 -1.77
N ILE A 371 4.45 -19.15 -2.19
CA ILE A 371 4.69 -18.02 -3.09
C ILE A 371 4.31 -18.41 -4.51
N ARG A 372 3.19 -17.90 -5.01
CA ARG A 372 2.74 -18.10 -6.39
C ARG A 372 3.32 -17.06 -7.35
N ALA A 373 3.60 -15.86 -6.84
CA ALA A 373 4.19 -14.78 -7.61
C ALA A 373 5.30 -14.08 -6.83
N LEU A 374 6.47 -13.94 -7.46
CA LEU A 374 7.57 -13.10 -6.98
C LEU A 374 7.64 -11.84 -7.83
N CYS A 375 7.33 -10.70 -7.23
CA CYS A 375 7.26 -9.41 -7.91
C CYS A 375 8.52 -8.57 -7.64
N THR A 376 8.90 -7.72 -8.59
CA THR A 376 10.03 -6.80 -8.42
C THR A 376 9.69 -5.39 -8.86
N ALA A 377 10.18 -4.39 -8.11
CA ALA A 377 10.04 -2.98 -8.47
C ALA A 377 11.27 -2.17 -8.04
N GLY A 378 11.40 -0.97 -8.60
CA GLY A 378 12.45 0.02 -8.26
C GLY A 378 13.58 0.09 -9.26
N SER A 379 13.90 -1.00 -9.97
CA SER A 379 14.89 -1.02 -11.08
C SER A 379 14.63 -2.23 -11.99
N PRO A 380 15.19 -2.27 -13.20
CA PRO A 380 15.11 -3.45 -14.06
C PRO A 380 15.79 -4.67 -13.42
N LEU A 381 15.13 -5.84 -13.49
CA LEU A 381 15.75 -7.11 -13.14
C LEU A 381 16.57 -7.61 -14.35
N PRO A 382 17.88 -7.85 -14.22
CA PRO A 382 18.68 -8.36 -15.33
C PRO A 382 18.35 -9.84 -15.66
N ALA A 383 18.72 -10.29 -16.85
CA ALA A 383 18.39 -11.65 -17.34
C ALA A 383 18.89 -12.77 -16.39
N GLU A 384 20.05 -12.59 -15.77
CA GLU A 384 20.57 -13.53 -14.76
C GLU A 384 19.73 -13.54 -13.47
N GLY A 385 19.07 -12.44 -13.13
CA GLY A 385 18.14 -12.37 -12.01
C GLY A 385 16.89 -13.23 -12.28
N TYR A 386 16.32 -13.15 -13.48
CA TYR A 386 15.21 -14.03 -13.88
C TYR A 386 15.58 -15.52 -13.80
N ARG A 387 16.81 -15.90 -14.20
CA ARG A 387 17.28 -17.27 -14.09
C ARG A 387 17.54 -17.72 -12.66
N TYR A 388 17.85 -16.78 -11.79
CA TYR A 388 18.10 -17.07 -10.37
C TYR A 388 16.81 -17.38 -9.61
N VAL A 389 15.71 -16.71 -9.92
CA VAL A 389 14.42 -16.89 -9.22
C VAL A 389 13.57 -18.04 -9.79
N ARG A 390 14.01 -18.68 -10.86
CA ARG A 390 13.38 -19.84 -11.47
C ARG A 390 13.91 -21.13 -10.86
#